data_e889bc4ef7154f11a9882cfeb46c2be4
#
_entry.id   e889bc4ef7154f11a9882cfeb46c2be4
#
_cell.length_a   1.000
_cell.length_b   1.000
_cell.length_c   1.000
_cell.angle_alpha   90.00
_cell.angle_beta   90.00
_cell.angle_gamma   90.00
#
_symmetry.space_group_name_H-M   'P 1'
#
loop_
_entity.id
_entity.type
_entity.pdbx_description
1 polymer ?
#
loop_
_entity_poly.entity_id
_entity_poly.type
_entity_poly.pdbx_seq_one_letter_code
_entity_poly.pdbx_strand_id
1 'polypeptide(L)'
;MSKKKKVFSEEVELSEIVLEKTNQAFAMIRQEDIVHMGKTNTKGKRIYKMQAAAVAGICILAVSSISVIAAIHHYWGRGMNGNIQASDAQQQELTEQNIAKVYREEPDSSSLAVTDNGITVKPDTVVVDERFAYMSFSISGYHVEDGTEPGFGVVTVYQGDNPEDESSWVNMYGSMYDGIIPDENGSPIYEDGSPLESDENGRIISHYTDSNGDMEYIIQASVVNENDSLLGKTMHVNFQNLGTRSRGAFTPAVEGNWDFAITLPDVSSSRTITVGQKVGGTGFTLETIDISPISMKANYSVEEAPEGHEDDLGIPEVRGVVLKDGTRLPYLTDGGSMGYTDSSRKNACHMAGYDRVIDVDEVAALIVWTSYENEKIEIPISK
;
A
#
# COMPACT_ATOMS: atom_id res chain seq x y z
N MET A 1 42.61 11.12 23.97
CA MET A 1 42.28 11.49 22.56
C MET A 1 41.25 10.50 22.05
N SER A 2 39.97 10.86 22.08
CA SER A 2 38.86 10.00 21.61
C SER A 2 38.61 10.31 20.14
N LYS A 3 38.73 9.31 19.26
CA LYS A 3 38.41 9.42 17.85
C LYS A 3 36.86 9.46 17.70
N LYS A 4 36.30 10.62 17.43
CA LYS A 4 34.91 10.73 16.95
C LYS A 4 34.85 10.09 15.56
N LYS A 5 34.07 8.99 15.39
CA LYS A 5 33.66 8.51 14.07
C LYS A 5 32.60 9.48 13.53
N LYS A 6 32.85 10.09 12.38
CA LYS A 6 31.80 10.78 11.59
C LYS A 6 30.83 9.70 11.09
N VAL A 7 29.54 9.84 11.42
CA VAL A 7 28.48 8.92 11.00
C VAL A 7 27.80 9.41 9.72
N PHE A 8 27.92 10.71 9.39
CA PHE A 8 27.36 11.27 8.15
C PHE A 8 28.41 12.13 7.45
N SER A 9 28.50 12.04 6.14
CA SER A 9 29.49 12.74 5.31
C SER A 9 29.01 14.10 4.77
N GLU A 10 27.74 14.46 4.94
CA GLU A 10 27.17 15.75 4.52
C GLU A 10 26.41 16.42 5.66
N GLU A 11 26.54 17.74 5.81
CA GLU A 11 25.73 18.54 6.72
C GLU A 11 24.40 18.82 6.00
N VAL A 12 23.33 18.18 6.47
CA VAL A 12 21.97 18.48 6.03
C VAL A 12 21.48 19.70 6.83
N GLU A 13 21.22 20.82 6.17
CA GLU A 13 20.52 21.96 6.77
C GLU A 13 19.06 21.61 6.99
N LEU A 14 18.69 21.34 8.25
CA LEU A 14 17.30 21.12 8.64
C LEU A 14 16.54 22.45 8.63
N SER A 15 15.30 22.43 8.13
CA SER A 15 14.44 23.62 8.19
C SER A 15 14.18 24.06 9.62
N GLU A 16 13.95 25.36 9.85
CA GLU A 16 13.71 25.92 11.20
C GLU A 16 12.54 25.23 11.90
N ILE A 17 11.50 24.80 11.16
CA ILE A 17 10.32 24.10 11.67
C ILE A 17 10.70 22.72 12.21
N VAL A 18 11.60 21.99 11.52
CA VAL A 18 12.08 20.67 11.96
C VAL A 18 12.93 20.82 13.22
N LEU A 19 13.81 21.83 13.26
CA LEU A 19 14.64 22.12 14.43
C LEU A 19 13.78 22.51 15.64
N GLU A 20 12.73 23.31 15.44
CA GLU A 20 11.82 23.72 16.52
C GLU A 20 11.02 22.54 17.07
N LYS A 21 10.43 21.70 16.20
CA LYS A 21 9.68 20.51 16.62
C LYS A 21 10.57 19.47 17.31
N THR A 22 11.78 19.27 16.80
CA THR A 22 12.78 18.38 17.43
C THR A 22 13.13 18.88 18.82
N ASN A 23 13.34 20.19 18.99
CA ASN A 23 13.63 20.81 20.29
C ASN A 23 12.43 20.73 21.24
N GLN A 24 11.20 20.85 20.75
CA GLN A 24 9.98 20.66 21.55
C GLN A 24 9.84 19.21 22.02
N ALA A 25 10.09 18.22 21.14
CA ALA A 25 10.07 16.81 21.53
C ALA A 25 11.12 16.49 22.59
N PHE A 26 12.36 16.98 22.45
CA PHE A 26 13.39 16.82 23.49
C PHE A 26 13.05 17.55 24.79
N ALA A 27 12.31 18.66 24.72
CA ALA A 27 11.86 19.37 25.93
C ALA A 27 10.80 18.57 26.69
N MET A 28 9.85 17.92 25.98
CA MET A 28 8.83 17.03 26.58
C MET A 28 9.49 15.82 27.26
N ILE A 29 10.43 15.15 26.59
CA ILE A 29 11.19 14.02 27.16
C ILE A 29 11.92 14.43 28.44
N ARG A 30 12.53 15.61 28.47
CA ARG A 30 13.20 16.13 29.67
C ARG A 30 12.23 16.48 30.81
N GLN A 31 11.00 16.90 30.48
CA GLN A 31 9.97 17.20 31.49
C GLN A 31 9.43 15.93 32.14
N GLU A 32 9.24 14.84 31.39
CA GLU A 32 8.83 13.55 31.96
C GLU A 32 9.91 12.93 32.86
N ASP A 33 11.17 13.04 32.50
CA ASP A 33 12.28 12.58 33.37
C ASP A 33 12.34 13.31 34.72
N ILE A 34 11.97 14.59 34.77
CA ILE A 34 11.95 15.38 36.01
C ILE A 34 10.76 15.00 36.90
N VAL A 35 9.61 14.63 36.35
CA VAL A 35 8.44 14.20 37.13
C VAL A 35 8.65 12.83 37.79
N HIS A 36 9.45 11.93 37.18
CA HIS A 36 9.72 10.60 37.71
C HIS A 36 10.91 10.53 38.68
N MET A 37 11.76 11.54 38.76
CA MET A 37 12.85 11.59 39.75
C MET A 37 12.42 11.96 41.18
N GLY A 38 11.15 12.30 41.39
CA GLY A 38 10.63 12.79 42.70
C GLY A 38 10.18 11.73 43.70
N LYS A 39 10.13 10.45 43.43
CA LYS A 39 9.78 9.39 44.41
C LYS A 39 10.29 8.02 43.99
N THR A 40 11.32 7.54 44.62
CA THR A 40 11.53 6.23 45.23
C THR A 40 12.99 5.79 45.15
N ASN A 41 13.52 5.53 46.32
CA ASN A 41 14.78 4.86 46.58
C ASN A 41 14.61 3.34 46.38
N THR A 42 15.65 2.70 45.87
CA THR A 42 16.02 1.28 45.92
C THR A 42 15.72 0.34 44.75
N LYS A 43 16.85 -0.15 44.19
CA LYS A 43 17.12 -1.46 43.55
C LYS A 43 16.30 -1.84 42.30
N GLY A 44 16.92 -1.60 41.10
CA GLY A 44 16.44 -2.20 39.86
C GLY A 44 17.12 -1.73 38.58
N LYS A 45 18.46 -1.83 38.48
CA LYS A 45 19.25 -1.35 37.32
C LYS A 45 19.04 -2.13 35.97
N ARG A 46 18.10 -3.10 35.89
CA ARG A 46 17.96 -3.94 34.69
C ARG A 46 16.73 -3.70 33.86
N ILE A 47 15.69 -2.98 34.36
CA ILE A 47 14.41 -2.80 33.68
C ILE A 47 14.42 -1.55 32.78
N TYR A 48 15.21 -0.55 33.09
CA TYR A 48 15.24 0.72 32.35
C TYR A 48 15.79 0.67 30.92
N LYS A 49 16.59 -0.34 30.56
CA LYS A 49 17.13 -0.46 29.19
C LYS A 49 16.12 -1.03 28.19
N MET A 50 15.13 -1.78 28.63
CA MET A 50 14.09 -2.33 27.75
C MET A 50 12.94 -1.32 27.51
N GLN A 51 12.60 -0.49 28.50
CA GLN A 51 11.54 0.51 28.35
C GLN A 51 11.97 1.72 27.50
N ALA A 52 13.24 2.10 27.54
CA ALA A 52 13.75 3.18 26.68
C ALA A 52 13.79 2.78 25.19
N ALA A 53 13.98 1.51 24.87
CA ALA A 53 13.93 1.01 23.49
C ALA A 53 12.47 0.93 22.96
N ALA A 54 11.51 0.59 23.83
CA ALA A 54 10.09 0.55 23.45
C ALA A 54 9.48 1.96 23.23
N VAL A 55 9.89 2.94 24.06
CA VAL A 55 9.44 4.33 23.91
C VAL A 55 10.08 5.00 22.68
N ALA A 56 11.33 4.66 22.32
CA ALA A 56 11.95 5.16 21.10
C ALA A 56 11.28 4.60 19.83
N GLY A 57 10.82 3.33 19.86
CA GLY A 57 10.07 2.73 18.76
C GLY A 57 8.69 3.38 18.54
N ILE A 58 7.98 3.68 19.63
CA ILE A 58 6.65 4.31 19.57
C ILE A 58 6.74 5.78 19.10
N CYS A 59 7.79 6.52 19.45
CA CYS A 59 7.97 7.90 19.00
C CYS A 59 8.31 8.02 17.50
N ILE A 60 8.89 6.99 16.89
CA ILE A 60 9.20 6.99 15.45
C ILE A 60 7.92 6.73 14.64
N LEU A 61 6.98 5.93 15.14
CA LEU A 61 5.72 5.63 14.45
C LEU A 61 4.69 6.79 14.53
N ALA A 62 4.70 7.58 15.60
CA ALA A 62 3.77 8.70 15.77
C ALA A 62 4.13 9.96 14.96
N VAL A 63 5.33 10.05 14.39
CA VAL A 63 5.78 11.20 13.56
C VAL A 63 5.52 10.98 12.07
N SER A 64 5.15 9.77 11.67
CA SER A 64 5.00 9.38 10.26
C SER A 64 3.73 9.88 9.56
N SER A 65 2.85 10.60 10.24
CA SER A 65 1.65 11.20 9.63
C SER A 65 1.81 12.66 9.20
N ILE A 66 3.04 13.20 9.21
CA ILE A 66 3.31 14.54 8.69
C ILE A 66 4.17 14.41 7.45
N SER A 67 3.59 14.73 6.30
CA SER A 67 4.25 14.87 5.01
C SER A 67 5.52 15.70 5.14
N VAL A 68 6.66 15.08 5.38
CA VAL A 68 7.95 15.71 5.20
C VAL A 68 8.34 15.47 3.75
N ILE A 69 8.02 16.42 2.90
CA ILE A 69 8.62 16.54 1.57
C ILE A 69 10.09 16.91 1.79
N ALA A 70 10.93 15.93 2.03
CA ALA A 70 12.37 16.08 2.07
C ALA A 70 12.98 14.93 1.29
N ALA A 71 13.77 15.29 0.26
CA ALA A 71 14.64 14.44 -0.57
C ALA A 71 14.27 12.95 -0.54
N ILE A 72 13.42 12.57 -1.46
CA ILE A 72 12.74 11.27 -1.52
C ILE A 72 13.78 10.18 -1.79
N HIS A 73 14.32 9.58 -0.76
CA HIS A 73 14.92 8.26 -0.85
C HIS A 73 13.77 7.25 -0.75
N HIS A 74 13.13 6.95 -1.87
CA HIS A 74 12.17 5.86 -1.89
C HIS A 74 12.94 4.55 -1.76
N TYR A 75 12.83 3.90 -0.63
CA TYR A 75 13.30 2.54 -0.43
C TYR A 75 12.60 1.61 -1.42
N TRP A 76 11.29 1.77 -1.59
CA TRP A 76 10.52 1.24 -2.72
C TRP A 76 10.64 2.14 -3.94
N GLY A 77 10.28 1.67 -5.14
CA GLY A 77 10.20 2.50 -6.35
C GLY A 77 9.21 3.65 -6.20
N ARG A 78 9.38 4.66 -7.04
CA ARG A 78 8.48 5.81 -7.13
C ARG A 78 7.03 5.37 -7.32
N GLY A 79 6.80 4.45 -8.28
CA GLY A 79 5.47 3.95 -8.57
C GLY A 79 4.89 3.09 -7.46
N MET A 80 5.69 2.19 -6.83
CA MET A 80 5.21 1.42 -5.70
C MET A 80 4.81 2.33 -4.54
N ASN A 81 5.64 3.32 -4.19
CA ASN A 81 5.32 4.25 -3.12
C ASN A 81 4.15 5.19 -3.47
N GLY A 82 3.92 5.47 -4.75
CA GLY A 82 2.74 6.22 -5.20
C GLY A 82 1.45 5.40 -5.14
N ASN A 83 1.54 4.11 -5.46
CA ASN A 83 0.39 3.20 -5.47
C ASN A 83 -0.02 2.74 -4.06
N ILE A 84 0.96 2.49 -3.18
CA ILE A 84 0.74 2.14 -1.78
C ILE A 84 1.67 2.98 -0.91
N GLN A 85 1.14 4.11 -0.42
CA GLN A 85 1.94 5.08 0.31
C GLN A 85 2.48 4.51 1.62
N ALA A 86 3.78 4.62 1.82
CA ALA A 86 4.45 4.18 3.04
C ALA A 86 5.61 5.10 3.38
N SER A 87 5.80 5.40 4.66
CA SER A 87 7.01 6.06 5.13
C SER A 87 8.23 5.14 4.99
N ASP A 88 9.43 5.70 4.89
CA ASP A 88 10.68 4.92 4.81
C ASP A 88 10.79 3.89 5.94
N ALA A 89 10.34 4.23 7.15
CA ALA A 89 10.33 3.33 8.29
C ALA A 89 9.39 2.13 8.08
N GLN A 90 8.19 2.35 7.54
CA GLN A 90 7.25 1.28 7.20
C GLN A 90 7.77 0.41 6.05
N GLN A 91 8.34 1.02 5.02
CA GLN A 91 8.96 0.29 3.91
C GLN A 91 10.08 -0.63 4.40
N GLN A 92 10.96 -0.11 5.27
CA GLN A 92 12.03 -0.89 5.88
C GLN A 92 11.47 -2.01 6.75
N GLU A 93 10.50 -1.73 7.61
CA GLU A 93 9.87 -2.71 8.50
C GLU A 93 9.24 -3.86 7.70
N LEU A 94 8.45 -3.58 6.67
CA LEU A 94 7.81 -4.60 5.84
C LEU A 94 8.85 -5.45 5.10
N THR A 95 9.99 -4.86 4.71
CA THR A 95 11.08 -5.61 4.07
C THR A 95 11.82 -6.50 5.08
N GLU A 96 12.12 -5.99 6.28
CA GLU A 96 12.73 -6.78 7.36
C GLU A 96 11.83 -7.95 7.81
N GLN A 97 10.51 -7.76 7.77
CA GLN A 97 9.51 -8.79 8.05
C GLN A 97 9.27 -9.75 6.89
N ASN A 98 9.93 -9.55 5.74
CA ASN A 98 9.74 -10.32 4.51
C ASN A 98 8.29 -10.29 3.96
N ILE A 99 7.56 -9.19 4.21
CA ILE A 99 6.26 -8.86 3.61
C ILE A 99 6.48 -8.14 2.29
N ALA A 100 7.55 -7.33 2.23
CA ALA A 100 8.01 -6.68 1.01
C ALA A 100 9.38 -7.24 0.57
N LYS A 101 9.61 -7.26 -0.75
CA LYS A 101 10.90 -7.62 -1.35
C LYS A 101 11.30 -6.56 -2.37
N VAL A 102 12.49 -5.96 -2.18
CA VAL A 102 13.05 -4.92 -3.05
C VAL A 102 14.13 -5.54 -3.94
N TYR A 103 13.82 -5.77 -5.20
CA TYR A 103 14.72 -6.47 -6.13
C TYR A 103 15.89 -5.61 -6.59
N ARG A 104 15.75 -4.29 -6.66
CA ARG A 104 16.85 -3.40 -7.10
C ARG A 104 18.05 -3.43 -6.18
N GLU A 105 17.88 -3.79 -4.91
CA GLU A 105 18.95 -3.89 -3.91
C GLU A 105 19.62 -5.26 -3.87
N GLU A 106 19.05 -6.25 -4.57
CA GLU A 106 19.64 -7.59 -4.64
C GLU A 106 20.94 -7.60 -5.46
N PRO A 107 21.99 -8.31 -5.00
CA PRO A 107 23.28 -8.38 -5.70
C PRO A 107 23.17 -8.83 -7.16
N ASP A 108 22.19 -9.70 -7.46
CA ASP A 108 21.92 -10.25 -8.78
C ASP A 108 20.76 -9.55 -9.50
N SER A 109 20.38 -8.36 -9.06
CA SER A 109 19.21 -7.63 -9.60
C SER A 109 19.27 -7.40 -11.11
N SER A 110 20.47 -7.29 -11.68
CA SER A 110 20.64 -7.17 -13.13
C SER A 110 20.28 -8.44 -13.90
N SER A 111 20.32 -9.62 -13.26
CA SER A 111 19.94 -10.89 -13.88
C SER A 111 18.44 -11.06 -14.07
N LEU A 112 17.63 -10.25 -13.36
CA LEU A 112 16.17 -10.25 -13.46
C LEU A 112 15.67 -9.28 -14.55
N ALA A 113 16.54 -8.46 -15.12
CA ALA A 113 16.18 -7.54 -16.19
C ALA A 113 16.02 -8.30 -17.53
N VAL A 114 14.93 -8.01 -18.23
CA VAL A 114 14.69 -8.50 -19.59
C VAL A 114 14.80 -7.33 -20.55
N THR A 115 15.69 -7.45 -21.54
CA THR A 115 15.85 -6.42 -22.57
C THR A 115 15.41 -6.99 -23.92
N ASP A 116 14.46 -6.33 -24.55
CA ASP A 116 14.01 -6.63 -25.90
C ASP A 116 13.81 -5.33 -26.70
N ASN A 117 14.30 -5.31 -27.93
CA ASN A 117 14.25 -4.16 -28.86
C ASN A 117 14.67 -2.80 -28.23
N GLY A 118 15.70 -2.84 -27.37
CA GLY A 118 16.27 -1.65 -26.75
C GLY A 118 15.53 -1.17 -25.49
N ILE A 119 14.43 -1.82 -25.13
CA ILE A 119 13.69 -1.55 -23.90
C ILE A 119 14.05 -2.57 -22.85
N THR A 120 14.39 -2.10 -21.66
CA THR A 120 14.66 -2.96 -20.51
C THR A 120 13.53 -2.84 -19.49
N VAL A 121 12.92 -3.96 -19.16
CA VAL A 121 11.94 -4.07 -18.05
C VAL A 121 12.56 -4.89 -16.92
N LYS A 122 12.36 -4.48 -15.69
CA LYS A 122 12.96 -5.10 -14.51
C LYS A 122 11.98 -5.05 -13.33
N PRO A 123 11.77 -6.18 -12.61
CA PRO A 123 11.06 -6.15 -11.33
C PRO A 123 11.77 -5.20 -10.36
N ASP A 124 11.01 -4.37 -9.66
CA ASP A 124 11.55 -3.41 -8.70
C ASP A 124 11.18 -3.78 -7.27
N THR A 125 9.90 -3.77 -6.93
CA THR A 125 9.42 -4.06 -5.58
C THR A 125 8.17 -4.93 -5.63
N VAL A 126 8.04 -5.84 -4.65
CA VAL A 126 6.84 -6.64 -4.41
C VAL A 126 6.44 -6.48 -2.96
N VAL A 127 5.15 -6.24 -2.70
CA VAL A 127 4.55 -6.23 -1.36
C VAL A 127 3.36 -7.17 -1.39
N VAL A 128 3.26 -8.11 -0.43
CA VAL A 128 2.26 -9.17 -0.48
C VAL A 128 1.70 -9.50 0.89
N ASP A 129 0.43 -9.87 0.90
CA ASP A 129 -0.20 -10.61 1.99
C ASP A 129 -0.95 -11.84 1.44
N GLU A 130 -1.84 -12.43 2.23
CA GLU A 130 -2.57 -13.63 1.82
C GLU A 130 -3.38 -13.44 0.55
N ARG A 131 -3.91 -12.24 0.30
CA ARG A 131 -4.93 -12.01 -0.73
C ARG A 131 -4.55 -11.00 -1.78
N PHE A 132 -3.61 -10.11 -1.48
CA PHE A 132 -3.16 -9.04 -2.39
C PHE A 132 -1.66 -9.09 -2.60
N ALA A 133 -1.25 -8.81 -3.82
CA ALA A 133 0.14 -8.59 -4.19
C ALA A 133 0.25 -7.30 -5.02
N TYR A 134 1.11 -6.42 -4.61
CA TYR A 134 1.51 -5.23 -5.35
C TYR A 134 2.89 -5.50 -5.94
N MET A 135 3.04 -5.28 -7.23
CA MET A 135 4.29 -5.52 -7.95
C MET A 135 4.61 -4.30 -8.80
N SER A 136 5.82 -3.77 -8.69
CA SER A 136 6.31 -2.72 -9.58
C SER A 136 7.42 -3.21 -10.49
N PHE A 137 7.45 -2.62 -11.69
CA PHE A 137 8.45 -2.91 -12.71
C PHE A 137 9.00 -1.59 -13.26
N SER A 138 10.32 -1.40 -13.20
CA SER A 138 10.97 -0.27 -13.85
C SER A 138 11.14 -0.54 -15.35
N ILE A 139 10.98 0.50 -16.18
CA ILE A 139 11.06 0.45 -17.63
C ILE A 139 12.02 1.54 -18.09
N SER A 140 13.08 1.15 -18.78
CA SER A 140 14.07 2.09 -19.32
C SER A 140 14.26 1.91 -20.83
N GLY A 141 14.75 2.96 -21.49
CA GLY A 141 14.99 2.95 -22.94
C GLY A 141 13.81 3.43 -23.78
N TYR A 142 12.68 3.79 -23.19
CA TYR A 142 11.53 4.39 -23.86
C TYR A 142 11.21 5.74 -23.22
N HIS A 143 10.92 6.73 -24.02
CA HIS A 143 10.59 8.06 -23.56
C HIS A 143 9.23 8.50 -24.10
N VAL A 144 8.45 9.15 -23.26
CA VAL A 144 7.19 9.81 -23.60
C VAL A 144 7.24 11.27 -23.17
N GLU A 145 6.54 12.13 -23.90
CA GLU A 145 6.33 13.52 -23.49
C GLU A 145 5.30 13.58 -22.35
N ASP A 146 5.43 14.57 -21.48
CA ASP A 146 4.47 14.81 -20.39
C ASP A 146 3.04 14.90 -20.92
N GLY A 147 2.12 14.28 -20.20
CA GLY A 147 0.71 14.17 -20.60
C GLY A 147 0.42 13.13 -21.71
N THR A 148 1.46 12.42 -22.21
CA THR A 148 1.26 11.27 -23.11
C THR A 148 1.24 9.99 -22.30
N GLU A 149 0.11 9.30 -22.29
CA GLU A 149 -0.06 8.05 -21.55
C GLU A 149 0.70 6.90 -22.22
N PRO A 150 1.78 6.36 -21.60
CA PRO A 150 2.44 5.15 -22.08
C PRO A 150 1.63 3.91 -21.69
N GLY A 151 1.93 2.77 -22.31
CA GLY A 151 1.28 1.51 -21.93
C GLY A 151 1.81 0.32 -22.69
N PHE A 152 1.57 -0.87 -22.13
CA PHE A 152 1.78 -2.12 -22.86
C PHE A 152 0.53 -2.48 -23.66
N GLY A 153 0.73 -3.14 -24.81
CA GLY A 153 -0.35 -3.63 -25.67
C GLY A 153 -1.12 -4.76 -25.00
N VAL A 154 -0.40 -5.70 -24.39
CA VAL A 154 -0.96 -6.81 -23.61
C VAL A 154 -0.17 -6.94 -22.31
N VAL A 155 -0.88 -7.16 -21.22
CA VAL A 155 -0.30 -7.58 -19.93
C VAL A 155 -1.06 -8.81 -19.47
N THR A 156 -0.33 -9.89 -19.19
CA THR A 156 -0.87 -11.15 -18.70
C THR A 156 -0.28 -11.45 -17.32
N VAL A 157 -1.13 -11.77 -16.36
CA VAL A 157 -0.71 -12.13 -15.00
C VAL A 157 -1.46 -13.38 -14.56
N TYR A 158 -0.72 -14.38 -14.07
CA TYR A 158 -1.28 -15.60 -13.49
C TYR A 158 -0.34 -16.18 -12.44
N GLN A 159 -0.86 -17.04 -11.58
CA GLN A 159 -0.05 -17.78 -10.59
C GLN A 159 0.13 -19.25 -10.99
N GLY A 160 1.19 -19.90 -10.46
CA GLY A 160 1.46 -21.32 -10.72
C GLY A 160 1.97 -21.60 -12.14
N ASP A 161 1.94 -22.88 -12.55
CA ASP A 161 2.67 -23.33 -13.76
C ASP A 161 1.80 -23.39 -15.04
N ASN A 162 0.48 -23.30 -14.92
CA ASN A 162 -0.43 -23.45 -16.05
C ASN A 162 -1.47 -22.33 -16.11
N PRO A 163 -1.37 -21.37 -17.06
CA PRO A 163 -2.31 -20.26 -17.19
C PRO A 163 -3.74 -20.69 -17.61
N GLU A 164 -3.92 -21.89 -18.12
CA GLU A 164 -5.24 -22.41 -18.54
C GLU A 164 -6.02 -23.01 -17.35
N ASP A 165 -5.37 -23.23 -16.21
CA ASP A 165 -6.01 -23.73 -14.99
C ASP A 165 -6.71 -22.55 -14.26
N GLU A 166 -8.00 -22.70 -13.96
CA GLU A 166 -8.75 -21.68 -13.21
C GLU A 166 -8.13 -21.33 -11.85
N SER A 167 -7.43 -22.31 -11.23
CA SER A 167 -6.70 -22.09 -9.97
C SER A 167 -5.48 -21.17 -10.12
N SER A 168 -5.05 -20.90 -11.36
CA SER A 168 -3.95 -20.00 -11.68
C SER A 168 -4.42 -18.56 -11.90
N TRP A 169 -5.71 -18.31 -11.97
CA TRP A 169 -6.22 -16.98 -12.26
C TRP A 169 -6.13 -16.07 -11.04
N VAL A 170 -5.88 -14.80 -11.31
CA VAL A 170 -5.91 -13.71 -10.35
C VAL A 170 -6.74 -12.56 -10.93
N ASN A 171 -7.41 -11.83 -10.06
CA ASN A 171 -7.91 -10.52 -10.44
C ASN A 171 -6.71 -9.57 -10.52
N MET A 172 -6.62 -8.76 -11.56
CA MET A 172 -5.51 -7.83 -11.68
C MET A 172 -5.95 -6.48 -12.25
N TYR A 173 -5.35 -5.45 -11.71
CA TYR A 173 -5.30 -4.11 -12.29
C TYR A 173 -3.85 -3.72 -12.50
N GLY A 174 -3.55 -3.04 -13.61
CA GLY A 174 -2.19 -2.58 -13.87
C GLY A 174 -2.16 -1.34 -14.75
N SER A 175 -1.28 -0.41 -14.40
CA SER A 175 -1.09 0.84 -15.13
C SER A 175 0.33 1.35 -15.02
N MET A 176 0.72 2.25 -15.94
CA MET A 176 1.89 3.09 -15.74
C MET A 176 1.62 4.06 -14.60
N TYR A 177 2.58 4.23 -13.71
CA TYR A 177 2.50 5.23 -12.65
C TYR A 177 2.61 6.64 -13.25
N ASP A 178 1.66 7.48 -12.95
CA ASP A 178 1.47 8.78 -13.59
C ASP A 178 1.92 9.99 -12.74
N GLY A 179 2.53 9.73 -11.57
CA GLY A 179 3.00 10.76 -10.66
C GLY A 179 1.91 11.39 -9.79
N ILE A 180 0.70 10.81 -9.78
CA ILE A 180 -0.44 11.32 -9.02
C ILE A 180 -0.73 10.39 -7.84
N ILE A 181 -0.94 10.98 -6.67
CA ILE A 181 -1.26 10.28 -5.42
C ILE A 181 -2.48 10.92 -4.74
N PRO A 182 -3.24 10.18 -3.92
CA PRO A 182 -4.25 10.79 -3.06
C PRO A 182 -3.60 11.48 -1.85
N ASP A 183 -4.11 12.67 -1.49
CA ASP A 183 -3.80 13.32 -0.22
C ASP A 183 -4.50 12.61 0.97
N GLU A 184 -4.41 13.18 2.17
CA GLU A 184 -5.06 12.65 3.39
C GLU A 184 -6.60 12.61 3.30
N ASN A 185 -7.19 13.38 2.41
CA ASN A 185 -8.63 13.45 2.18
C ASN A 185 -9.09 12.63 0.95
N GLY A 186 -8.15 11.96 0.27
CA GLY A 186 -8.41 11.23 -0.96
C GLY A 186 -8.48 12.12 -2.21
N SER A 187 -8.06 13.40 -2.12
CA SER A 187 -7.99 14.29 -3.27
C SER A 187 -6.69 14.07 -4.05
N PRO A 188 -6.73 14.03 -5.39
CA PRO A 188 -5.54 13.78 -6.19
C PRO A 188 -4.60 15.00 -6.18
N ILE A 189 -3.31 14.75 -5.94
CA ILE A 189 -2.21 15.71 -5.99
C ILE A 189 -1.01 15.05 -6.68
N TYR A 190 0.01 15.83 -7.09
CA TYR A 190 1.27 15.23 -7.51
C TYR A 190 2.04 14.65 -6.31
N GLU A 191 2.90 13.68 -6.58
CA GLU A 191 3.70 12.98 -5.56
C GLU A 191 4.61 13.90 -4.74
N ASP A 192 4.98 15.09 -5.27
CA ASP A 192 5.73 16.13 -4.56
C ASP A 192 4.84 17.03 -3.68
N GLY A 193 3.52 16.75 -3.63
CA GLY A 193 2.53 17.51 -2.88
C GLY A 193 2.01 18.76 -3.58
N SER A 194 2.45 19.04 -4.80
CA SER A 194 1.94 20.18 -5.58
C SER A 194 0.54 19.90 -6.14
N PRO A 195 -0.29 20.96 -6.36
CA PRO A 195 -1.58 20.81 -7.01
C PRO A 195 -1.44 20.34 -8.46
N LEU A 196 -2.44 19.56 -8.92
CA LEU A 196 -2.47 19.09 -10.31
C LEU A 196 -2.55 20.26 -11.30
N GLU A 197 -1.76 20.16 -12.37
CA GLU A 197 -1.80 21.05 -13.51
C GLU A 197 -2.64 20.48 -14.66
N SER A 198 -3.19 21.34 -15.49
CA SER A 198 -3.97 20.96 -16.66
C SER A 198 -3.46 21.61 -17.93
N ASP A 199 -3.55 20.89 -19.04
CA ASP A 199 -3.27 21.42 -20.37
C ASP A 199 -4.34 22.44 -20.82
N GLU A 200 -4.17 23.01 -22.00
CA GLU A 200 -5.10 23.97 -22.59
C GLU A 200 -6.51 23.41 -22.85
N ASN A 201 -6.67 22.07 -22.84
CA ASN A 201 -7.93 21.36 -23.02
C ASN A 201 -8.55 20.94 -21.68
N GLY A 202 -7.95 21.30 -20.55
CA GLY A 202 -8.38 20.95 -19.20
C GLY A 202 -8.08 19.49 -18.79
N ARG A 203 -7.14 18.80 -19.46
CA ARG A 203 -6.69 17.47 -19.08
C ARG A 203 -5.55 17.60 -18.10
N ILE A 204 -5.55 16.76 -17.07
CA ILE A 204 -4.46 16.68 -16.10
C ILE A 204 -3.17 16.25 -16.82
N ILE A 205 -2.09 16.93 -16.52
CA ILE A 205 -0.75 16.61 -17.03
C ILE A 205 -0.15 15.55 -16.12
N SER A 206 0.01 14.33 -16.61
CA SER A 206 0.61 13.22 -15.87
C SER A 206 2.12 13.15 -16.10
N HIS A 207 2.89 12.78 -15.07
CA HIS A 207 4.35 12.68 -15.10
C HIS A 207 4.78 11.21 -15.00
N TYR A 208 4.84 10.54 -16.15
CA TYR A 208 5.14 9.11 -16.21
C TYR A 208 6.61 8.77 -16.02
N THR A 209 7.52 9.73 -16.24
CA THR A 209 8.96 9.51 -16.14
C THR A 209 9.54 10.11 -14.87
N ASP A 210 10.53 9.43 -14.30
CA ASP A 210 11.36 9.98 -13.22
C ASP A 210 12.46 10.92 -13.76
N SER A 211 13.32 11.41 -12.88
CA SER A 211 14.46 12.30 -13.26
C SER A 211 15.51 11.64 -14.16
N ASN A 212 15.52 10.30 -14.27
CA ASN A 212 16.42 9.54 -15.15
C ASN A 212 15.77 9.27 -16.51
N GLY A 213 14.48 9.56 -16.66
CA GLY A 213 13.67 9.23 -17.83
C GLY A 213 13.11 7.81 -17.80
N ASP A 214 13.19 7.11 -16.67
CA ASP A 214 12.64 5.78 -16.47
C ASP A 214 11.16 5.86 -16.04
N MET A 215 10.37 4.87 -16.44
CA MET A 215 8.96 4.73 -16.07
C MET A 215 8.78 3.55 -15.13
N GLU A 216 7.64 3.51 -14.43
CA GLU A 216 7.25 2.35 -13.63
C GLU A 216 5.86 1.86 -14.01
N TYR A 217 5.72 0.53 -14.11
CA TYR A 217 4.43 -0.15 -14.27
C TYR A 217 4.05 -0.83 -12.97
N ILE A 218 2.84 -0.57 -12.48
CA ILE A 218 2.35 -1.13 -11.23
C ILE A 218 1.28 -2.16 -11.55
N ILE A 219 1.32 -3.28 -10.84
CA ILE A 219 0.30 -4.32 -10.87
C ILE A 219 -0.20 -4.52 -9.44
N GLN A 220 -1.52 -4.39 -9.26
CA GLN A 220 -2.23 -4.89 -8.10
C GLN A 220 -2.92 -6.20 -8.50
N ALA A 221 -2.56 -7.29 -7.88
CA ALA A 221 -3.19 -8.59 -8.09
C ALA A 221 -3.90 -9.04 -6.81
N SER A 222 -5.03 -9.73 -6.95
CA SER A 222 -5.71 -10.36 -5.82
C SER A 222 -6.22 -11.75 -6.18
N VAL A 223 -6.44 -12.57 -5.14
CA VAL A 223 -7.05 -13.89 -5.32
C VAL A 223 -8.45 -13.78 -5.94
N VAL A 224 -8.83 -14.74 -6.78
CA VAL A 224 -10.19 -14.87 -7.32
C VAL A 224 -11.12 -15.47 -6.28
N ASN A 225 -10.66 -16.50 -5.59
CA ASN A 225 -11.41 -17.14 -4.52
C ASN A 225 -10.93 -16.61 -3.16
N GLU A 226 -11.85 -16.14 -2.34
CA GLU A 226 -11.56 -15.52 -1.03
C GLU A 226 -10.88 -16.45 -0.02
N ASN A 227 -10.80 -17.75 -0.29
CA ASN A 227 -10.12 -18.74 0.55
C ASN A 227 -8.72 -19.11 0.04
N ASP A 228 -8.32 -18.60 -1.13
CA ASP A 228 -6.99 -18.82 -1.68
C ASP A 228 -5.95 -17.89 -1.05
N SER A 229 -4.68 -18.20 -1.28
CA SER A 229 -3.55 -17.39 -0.80
C SER A 229 -2.51 -17.22 -1.90
N LEU A 230 -1.96 -16.00 -1.98
CA LEU A 230 -0.84 -15.66 -2.85
C LEU A 230 0.52 -15.95 -2.21
N LEU A 231 0.60 -16.17 -0.90
CA LEU A 231 1.86 -16.36 -0.17
C LEU A 231 2.68 -17.52 -0.73
N GLY A 232 3.96 -17.27 -1.02
CA GLY A 232 4.90 -18.24 -1.55
C GLY A 232 4.59 -18.74 -2.97
N LYS A 233 3.58 -18.18 -3.64
CA LYS A 233 3.25 -18.52 -5.02
C LYS A 233 4.23 -17.88 -5.98
N THR A 234 4.40 -18.49 -7.16
CA THR A 234 5.09 -17.85 -8.29
C THR A 234 4.07 -17.13 -9.15
N MET A 235 4.26 -15.81 -9.29
CA MET A 235 3.50 -14.99 -10.22
C MET A 235 4.24 -14.91 -11.54
N HIS A 236 3.54 -15.23 -12.63
CA HIS A 236 4.01 -15.02 -13.98
C HIS A 236 3.43 -13.73 -14.53
N VAL A 237 4.30 -12.86 -15.02
CA VAL A 237 3.94 -11.56 -15.60
C VAL A 237 4.56 -11.47 -16.98
N ASN A 238 3.72 -11.27 -18.00
CA ASN A 238 4.17 -11.06 -19.37
C ASN A 238 3.68 -9.70 -19.87
N PHE A 239 4.61 -8.91 -20.38
CA PHE A 239 4.34 -7.65 -21.08
C PHE A 239 4.61 -7.80 -22.56
N GLN A 240 3.71 -7.31 -23.42
CA GLN A 240 3.90 -7.35 -24.88
C GLN A 240 3.65 -5.96 -25.46
N ASN A 241 4.54 -5.55 -26.34
CA ASN A 241 4.51 -4.31 -27.10
C ASN A 241 4.36 -3.08 -26.21
N LEU A 242 5.25 -2.14 -26.35
CA LEU A 242 5.21 -0.85 -25.64
C LEU A 242 4.79 0.26 -26.61
N GLY A 243 4.00 1.20 -26.14
CA GLY A 243 3.51 2.29 -26.96
C GLY A 243 2.75 3.33 -26.13
N THR A 244 1.78 3.97 -26.75
CA THR A 244 0.97 5.01 -26.12
C THR A 244 -0.50 4.68 -26.16
N ARG A 245 -1.27 5.23 -25.22
CA ARG A 245 -2.73 5.12 -25.16
C ARG A 245 -3.38 6.49 -25.37
N SER A 246 -4.44 6.51 -26.12
CA SER A 246 -5.27 7.71 -26.28
C SER A 246 -6.73 7.31 -26.40
N ARG A 247 -7.58 7.80 -25.50
CA ARG A 247 -9.02 7.49 -25.46
C ARG A 247 -9.30 5.98 -25.49
N GLY A 248 -8.48 5.20 -24.79
CA GLY A 248 -8.61 3.73 -24.72
C GLY A 248 -8.00 2.97 -25.92
N ALA A 249 -7.58 3.64 -26.99
CA ALA A 249 -6.90 3.01 -28.11
C ALA A 249 -5.39 2.92 -27.84
N PHE A 250 -4.81 1.74 -28.07
CA PHE A 250 -3.37 1.53 -27.98
C PHE A 250 -2.72 1.73 -29.37
N THR A 251 -1.60 2.45 -29.39
CA THR A 251 -0.75 2.63 -30.57
C THR A 251 0.62 2.08 -30.25
N PRO A 252 1.04 0.96 -30.88
CA PRO A 252 2.35 0.37 -30.64
C PRO A 252 3.48 1.27 -31.18
N ALA A 253 4.54 1.41 -30.39
CA ALA A 253 5.77 2.11 -30.80
C ALA A 253 6.96 1.15 -30.86
N VAL A 254 7.03 0.17 -29.95
CA VAL A 254 8.08 -0.85 -29.89
C VAL A 254 7.40 -2.21 -29.76
N GLU A 255 7.68 -3.12 -30.72
CA GLU A 255 7.34 -4.52 -30.58
C GLU A 255 8.32 -5.15 -29.58
N GLY A 256 7.82 -5.99 -28.65
CA GLY A 256 8.67 -6.63 -27.65
C GLY A 256 7.88 -7.58 -26.78
N ASN A 257 8.64 -8.42 -26.05
CA ASN A 257 8.09 -9.40 -25.11
C ASN A 257 9.00 -9.51 -23.88
N TRP A 258 8.43 -9.28 -22.69
CA TRP A 258 9.15 -9.30 -21.42
C TRP A 258 8.41 -10.22 -20.44
N ASP A 259 9.04 -11.36 -20.13
CA ASP A 259 8.48 -12.43 -19.30
C ASP A 259 9.18 -12.47 -17.93
N PHE A 260 8.41 -12.60 -16.88
CA PHE A 260 8.89 -12.68 -15.50
C PHE A 260 8.19 -13.81 -14.75
N ALA A 261 8.97 -14.50 -13.90
CA ALA A 261 8.48 -15.43 -12.89
C ALA A 261 8.96 -14.95 -11.53
N ILE A 262 8.05 -14.44 -10.70
CA ILE A 262 8.35 -13.79 -9.43
C ILE A 262 7.79 -14.65 -8.32
N THR A 263 8.66 -15.21 -7.47
CA THR A 263 8.22 -15.89 -6.24
C THR A 263 7.90 -14.85 -5.19
N LEU A 264 6.65 -14.84 -4.76
CA LEU A 264 6.15 -13.93 -3.72
C LEU A 264 6.69 -14.33 -2.34
N PRO A 265 6.89 -13.40 -1.42
CA PRO A 265 7.06 -13.68 0.00
C PRO A 265 6.01 -14.66 0.55
N ASP A 266 6.40 -15.44 1.57
CA ASP A 266 5.57 -16.51 2.15
C ASP A 266 5.14 -16.23 3.61
N VAL A 267 5.37 -15.02 4.08
CA VAL A 267 5.05 -14.60 5.46
C VAL A 267 3.67 -13.98 5.53
N SER A 268 2.83 -14.50 6.42
CA SER A 268 1.53 -13.91 6.74
C SER A 268 1.70 -12.66 7.60
N SER A 269 1.04 -11.58 7.20
CA SER A 269 0.94 -10.34 7.97
C SER A 269 -0.48 -10.05 8.47
N SER A 270 -1.43 -10.89 8.09
CA SER A 270 -2.84 -10.72 8.46
C SER A 270 -3.16 -11.26 9.84
N ARG A 271 -4.10 -10.62 10.49
CA ARG A 271 -4.73 -11.14 11.70
C ARG A 271 -6.25 -11.05 11.59
N THR A 272 -6.93 -12.04 12.18
CA THR A 272 -8.40 -12.10 12.28
C THR A 272 -8.85 -11.45 13.57
N ILE A 273 -9.78 -10.49 13.47
CA ILE A 273 -10.46 -9.86 14.61
C ILE A 273 -11.93 -10.24 14.56
N THR A 274 -12.44 -10.80 15.67
CA THR A 274 -13.88 -11.04 15.83
C THR A 274 -14.57 -9.73 16.16
N VAL A 275 -15.63 -9.39 15.41
CA VAL A 275 -16.39 -8.14 15.55
C VAL A 275 -17.81 -8.41 16.09
N GLY A 276 -18.60 -9.23 15.40
CA GLY A 276 -19.95 -9.64 15.82
C GLY A 276 -20.95 -8.49 15.92
N GLN A 277 -20.81 -7.41 15.09
CA GLN A 277 -21.64 -6.22 15.17
C GLN A 277 -22.53 -6.05 13.94
N LYS A 278 -23.80 -5.67 14.16
CA LYS A 278 -24.72 -5.30 13.09
C LYS A 278 -24.28 -4.02 12.40
N VAL A 279 -24.35 -4.01 11.06
CA VAL A 279 -24.03 -2.84 10.24
C VAL A 279 -25.31 -2.03 10.03
N GLY A 280 -25.58 -1.12 10.95
CA GLY A 280 -26.78 -0.27 10.90
C GLY A 280 -28.09 -1.04 10.68
N GLY A 281 -28.93 -0.55 9.77
CA GLY A 281 -30.20 -1.18 9.37
C GLY A 281 -30.10 -2.09 8.13
N THR A 282 -28.88 -2.49 7.70
CA THR A 282 -28.65 -3.19 6.43
C THR A 282 -29.06 -4.67 6.43
N GLY A 283 -29.29 -5.28 7.60
CA GLY A 283 -29.49 -6.73 7.74
C GLY A 283 -28.19 -7.54 7.73
N PHE A 284 -27.04 -6.88 7.59
CA PHE A 284 -25.73 -7.52 7.67
C PHE A 284 -25.15 -7.43 9.09
N THR A 285 -24.45 -8.47 9.51
CA THR A 285 -23.60 -8.48 10.70
C THR A 285 -22.17 -8.69 10.25
N LEU A 286 -21.27 -7.77 10.59
CA LEU A 286 -19.84 -7.95 10.41
C LEU A 286 -19.33 -8.92 11.49
N GLU A 287 -19.05 -10.15 11.09
CA GLU A 287 -18.64 -11.23 12.00
C GLU A 287 -17.16 -11.13 12.35
N THR A 288 -16.33 -11.05 11.32
CA THR A 288 -14.88 -10.97 11.45
C THR A 288 -14.28 -10.04 10.41
N ILE A 289 -13.11 -9.51 10.71
CA ILE A 289 -12.23 -8.88 9.73
C ILE A 289 -10.85 -9.51 9.80
N ASP A 290 -10.34 -9.95 8.65
CA ASP A 290 -8.93 -10.26 8.47
C ASP A 290 -8.28 -8.97 7.97
N ILE A 291 -7.30 -8.46 8.70
CA ILE A 291 -6.65 -7.18 8.41
C ILE A 291 -5.14 -7.34 8.40
N SER A 292 -4.50 -6.78 7.39
CA SER A 292 -3.05 -6.72 7.21
C SER A 292 -2.60 -5.26 7.07
N PRO A 293 -1.29 -4.96 7.01
CA PRO A 293 -0.81 -3.62 6.69
C PRO A 293 -1.25 -3.08 5.32
N ILE A 294 -1.64 -3.94 4.36
CA ILE A 294 -1.87 -3.58 2.95
C ILE A 294 -3.23 -3.98 2.40
N SER A 295 -4.04 -4.73 3.16
CA SER A 295 -5.35 -5.16 2.71
C SER A 295 -6.27 -5.59 3.86
N MET A 296 -7.52 -5.89 3.53
CA MET A 296 -8.45 -6.50 4.45
C MET A 296 -9.43 -7.44 3.75
N LYS A 297 -10.05 -8.34 4.55
CA LYS A 297 -11.26 -9.09 4.19
C LYS A 297 -12.26 -9.00 5.32
N ALA A 298 -13.42 -8.39 5.07
CA ALA A 298 -14.56 -8.35 5.96
C ALA A 298 -15.50 -9.52 5.65
N ASN A 299 -15.89 -10.31 6.65
CA ASN A 299 -16.81 -11.42 6.52
C ASN A 299 -18.13 -11.08 7.22
N TYR A 300 -19.23 -11.28 6.52
CA TYR A 300 -20.57 -10.93 6.98
C TYR A 300 -21.48 -12.15 7.04
N SER A 301 -22.35 -12.20 8.05
CA SER A 301 -23.59 -12.96 8.02
C SER A 301 -24.77 -12.08 7.62
N VAL A 302 -25.79 -12.68 7.01
CA VAL A 302 -26.94 -11.97 6.45
C VAL A 302 -28.22 -12.60 6.97
N GLU A 303 -29.08 -11.82 7.62
CA GLU A 303 -30.37 -12.30 8.12
C GLU A 303 -31.31 -12.66 6.96
N GLU A 304 -31.52 -11.70 6.05
CA GLU A 304 -32.26 -11.88 4.79
C GLU A 304 -31.48 -11.20 3.68
N ALA A 305 -31.19 -11.93 2.59
CA ALA A 305 -30.52 -11.34 1.44
C ALA A 305 -31.39 -10.20 0.88
N PRO A 306 -30.80 -9.02 0.64
CA PRO A 306 -31.56 -7.91 0.09
C PRO A 306 -32.25 -8.31 -1.23
N GLU A 307 -33.50 -7.87 -1.40
CA GLU A 307 -34.17 -7.91 -2.70
C GLU A 307 -33.56 -6.79 -3.55
N GLY A 308 -32.69 -7.11 -4.49
CA GLY A 308 -32.00 -6.12 -5.32
C GLY A 308 -31.72 -6.66 -6.71
N HIS A 309 -31.36 -5.77 -7.61
CA HIS A 309 -30.88 -6.10 -8.95
C HIS A 309 -29.56 -6.87 -8.85
N GLU A 310 -29.26 -7.70 -9.84
CA GLU A 310 -28.02 -8.50 -9.90
C GLU A 310 -26.75 -7.66 -9.75
N ASP A 311 -26.80 -6.38 -10.10
CA ASP A 311 -25.66 -5.44 -10.05
C ASP A 311 -25.48 -4.74 -8.67
N ASP A 312 -26.49 -4.76 -7.78
CA ASP A 312 -26.39 -4.20 -6.43
C ASP A 312 -26.51 -5.31 -5.38
N LEU A 313 -25.36 -5.76 -4.91
CA LEU A 313 -25.28 -6.82 -3.90
C LEU A 313 -25.72 -6.36 -2.52
N GLY A 314 -25.79 -5.07 -2.26
CA GLY A 314 -26.14 -4.45 -0.98
C GLY A 314 -25.15 -4.73 0.14
N ILE A 315 -23.98 -5.31 -0.17
CA ILE A 315 -22.96 -5.68 0.81
C ILE A 315 -22.29 -4.40 1.32
N PRO A 316 -22.19 -4.20 2.65
CA PRO A 316 -21.49 -3.06 3.20
C PRO A 316 -19.99 -3.12 2.87
N GLU A 317 -19.43 -1.95 2.54
CA GLU A 317 -18.03 -1.82 2.19
C GLU A 317 -17.24 -1.21 3.34
N VAL A 318 -16.23 -1.90 3.84
CA VAL A 318 -15.24 -1.24 4.70
C VAL A 318 -14.33 -0.41 3.80
N ARG A 319 -14.39 0.92 3.92
CA ARG A 319 -13.61 1.83 3.08
C ARG A 319 -12.49 2.54 3.82
N GLY A 320 -12.45 2.42 5.13
CA GLY A 320 -11.43 3.12 5.90
C GLY A 320 -11.35 2.65 7.33
N VAL A 321 -10.47 3.33 8.07
CA VAL A 321 -10.22 3.06 9.48
C VAL A 321 -10.15 4.34 10.29
N VAL A 322 -10.34 4.20 11.60
CA VAL A 322 -10.00 5.21 12.62
C VAL A 322 -8.87 4.64 13.44
N LEU A 323 -7.79 5.39 13.60
CA LEU A 323 -6.65 5.01 14.42
C LEU A 323 -6.88 5.38 15.89
N LYS A 324 -6.10 4.80 16.81
CA LYS A 324 -6.22 5.06 18.27
C LYS A 324 -5.94 6.50 18.67
N ASP A 325 -5.14 7.22 17.91
CA ASP A 325 -4.87 8.65 18.10
C ASP A 325 -6.01 9.55 17.61
N GLY A 326 -7.05 8.97 16.99
CA GLY A 326 -8.19 9.66 16.40
C GLY A 326 -8.02 10.04 14.94
N THR A 327 -6.89 9.73 14.32
CA THR A 327 -6.68 9.93 12.88
C THR A 327 -7.69 9.08 12.10
N ARG A 328 -8.29 9.69 11.08
CA ARG A 328 -9.29 9.05 10.23
C ARG A 328 -8.74 8.90 8.83
N LEU A 329 -8.81 7.69 8.29
CA LEU A 329 -8.46 7.34 6.92
C LEU A 329 -9.73 6.85 6.20
N PRO A 330 -10.62 7.75 5.74
CA PRO A 330 -11.96 7.37 5.26
C PRO A 330 -11.98 6.78 3.85
N TYR A 331 -10.87 6.84 3.13
CA TYR A 331 -10.72 6.40 1.74
C TYR A 331 -9.45 5.54 1.59
N LEU A 332 -9.24 4.62 2.54
CA LEU A 332 -8.05 3.76 2.59
C LEU A 332 -8.05 2.68 1.51
N THR A 333 -9.25 2.18 1.12
CA THR A 333 -9.34 1.02 0.23
C THR A 333 -9.34 1.44 -1.23
N ASP A 334 -8.50 0.76 -2.01
CA ASP A 334 -8.40 0.93 -3.46
C ASP A 334 -8.37 -0.45 -4.15
N GLY A 335 -9.39 -0.73 -4.96
CA GLY A 335 -9.56 -2.02 -5.62
C GLY A 335 -9.96 -3.15 -4.67
N GLY A 336 -10.48 -4.23 -5.24
CA GLY A 336 -10.91 -5.40 -4.50
C GLY A 336 -12.10 -6.11 -5.12
N SER A 337 -12.75 -6.95 -4.32
CA SER A 337 -13.94 -7.69 -4.72
C SER A 337 -14.92 -7.86 -3.57
N MET A 338 -16.18 -8.04 -3.89
CA MET A 338 -17.22 -8.39 -2.93
C MET A 338 -18.20 -9.39 -3.52
N GLY A 339 -18.79 -10.19 -2.68
CA GLY A 339 -19.78 -11.16 -3.13
C GLY A 339 -20.36 -11.98 -2.00
N TYR A 340 -21.44 -12.70 -2.34
CA TYR A 340 -21.96 -13.74 -1.47
C TYR A 340 -21.08 -15.00 -1.63
N THR A 341 -20.68 -15.59 -0.51
CA THR A 341 -19.76 -16.74 -0.47
C THR A 341 -20.48 -18.09 -0.57
N ASP A 342 -21.81 -18.08 -0.56
CA ASP A 342 -22.64 -19.27 -0.71
C ASP A 342 -23.91 -18.99 -1.52
N SER A 343 -24.51 -20.06 -2.09
CA SER A 343 -25.73 -19.98 -2.90
C SER A 343 -26.99 -19.61 -2.10
N SER A 344 -26.96 -19.75 -0.77
CA SER A 344 -28.05 -19.33 0.12
C SER A 344 -28.06 -17.83 0.36
N ARG A 345 -26.98 -17.11 -0.01
CA ARG A 345 -26.77 -15.69 0.23
C ARG A 345 -26.83 -15.32 1.72
N LYS A 346 -26.45 -16.26 2.60
CA LYS A 346 -26.40 -16.05 4.05
C LYS A 346 -25.05 -15.57 4.55
N ASN A 347 -24.03 -15.70 3.72
CA ASN A 347 -22.70 -15.23 3.99
C ASN A 347 -22.20 -14.37 2.82
N ALA A 348 -21.49 -13.30 3.15
CA ALA A 348 -20.90 -12.40 2.16
C ALA A 348 -19.50 -11.99 2.62
N CYS A 349 -18.67 -11.58 1.68
CA CYS A 349 -17.38 -10.97 1.99
C CYS A 349 -17.13 -9.71 1.15
N HIS A 350 -16.29 -8.85 1.69
CA HIS A 350 -15.68 -7.73 0.99
C HIS A 350 -14.18 -7.79 1.22
N MET A 351 -13.39 -7.91 0.15
CA MET A 351 -11.93 -7.87 0.15
C MET A 351 -11.49 -6.58 -0.53
N ALA A 352 -10.53 -5.88 0.06
CA ALA A 352 -9.98 -4.67 -0.54
C ALA A 352 -8.50 -4.48 -0.19
N GLY A 353 -7.73 -4.06 -1.20
CA GLY A 353 -6.38 -3.55 -1.02
C GLY A 353 -6.39 -2.11 -0.51
N TYR A 354 -5.24 -1.60 -0.10
CA TYR A 354 -5.10 -0.24 0.41
C TYR A 354 -4.24 0.62 -0.52
N ASP A 355 -4.48 1.94 -0.47
CA ASP A 355 -3.64 2.95 -1.11
C ASP A 355 -2.45 3.39 -0.25
N ARG A 356 -2.39 2.89 0.99
CA ARG A 356 -1.29 3.17 1.94
C ARG A 356 -1.11 2.07 2.97
N VAL A 357 0.11 1.95 3.47
CA VAL A 357 0.43 1.04 4.57
C VAL A 357 -0.13 1.58 5.88
N ILE A 358 -0.79 0.71 6.65
CA ILE A 358 -1.27 1.04 8.00
C ILE A 358 -0.58 0.18 9.05
N ASP A 359 -0.45 0.73 10.26
CA ASP A 359 -0.16 -0.06 11.45
C ASP A 359 -1.47 -0.67 11.97
N VAL A 360 -1.60 -1.98 11.78
CA VAL A 360 -2.80 -2.72 12.18
C VAL A 360 -3.02 -2.67 13.69
N ASP A 361 -1.96 -2.54 14.48
CA ASP A 361 -2.05 -2.40 15.92
C ASP A 361 -2.66 -1.06 16.37
N GLU A 362 -2.59 -0.05 15.53
CA GLU A 362 -3.16 1.27 15.82
C GLU A 362 -4.61 1.43 15.36
N VAL A 363 -5.20 0.43 14.69
CA VAL A 363 -6.61 0.52 14.27
C VAL A 363 -7.54 0.40 15.49
N ALA A 364 -8.42 1.38 15.67
CA ALA A 364 -9.43 1.43 16.73
C ALA A 364 -10.84 1.13 16.23
N ALA A 365 -11.18 1.53 15.00
CA ALA A 365 -12.48 1.28 14.41
C ALA A 365 -12.39 1.20 12.88
N LEU A 366 -13.39 0.55 12.27
CA LEU A 366 -13.60 0.48 10.83
C LEU A 366 -14.59 1.57 10.40
N ILE A 367 -14.39 2.16 9.23
CA ILE A 367 -15.35 3.06 8.58
C ILE A 367 -16.05 2.25 7.47
N VAL A 368 -17.31 1.92 7.72
CA VAL A 368 -18.14 1.09 6.85
C VAL A 368 -19.14 1.98 6.09
N TRP A 369 -19.21 1.82 4.79
CA TRP A 369 -20.19 2.48 3.94
C TRP A 369 -21.32 1.52 3.61
N THR A 370 -22.55 2.03 3.64
CA THR A 370 -23.73 1.26 3.26
C THR A 370 -24.27 1.78 1.92
N SER A 371 -24.57 0.87 0.99
CA SER A 371 -25.10 1.23 -0.32
C SER A 371 -26.49 1.86 -0.26
N TYR A 372 -27.28 1.57 0.79
CA TYR A 372 -28.67 1.99 0.88
C TYR A 372 -28.88 3.46 1.26
N GLU A 373 -27.96 4.08 1.99
CA GLU A 373 -28.17 5.44 2.51
C GLU A 373 -26.98 6.37 2.35
N ASN A 374 -25.89 5.95 1.65
CA ASN A 374 -24.58 6.63 1.69
C ASN A 374 -24.13 6.94 3.13
N GLU A 375 -24.59 6.12 4.09
CA GLU A 375 -24.29 6.30 5.49
C GLU A 375 -22.90 5.73 5.78
N LYS A 376 -22.12 6.47 6.57
CA LYS A 376 -20.81 6.04 7.07
C LYS A 376 -20.98 5.63 8.52
N ILE A 377 -20.75 4.36 8.82
CA ILE A 377 -20.86 3.80 10.16
C ILE A 377 -19.48 3.48 10.68
N GLU A 378 -19.19 3.90 11.93
CA GLU A 378 -17.96 3.47 12.62
C GLU A 378 -18.26 2.24 13.47
N ILE A 379 -17.49 1.18 13.21
CA ILE A 379 -17.58 -0.07 13.96
C ILE A 379 -16.30 -0.23 14.77
N PRO A 380 -16.34 -0.07 16.11
CA PRO A 380 -15.16 -0.28 16.95
C PRO A 380 -14.65 -1.71 16.86
N ILE A 381 -13.30 -1.85 16.80
CA ILE A 381 -12.64 -3.16 16.89
C ILE A 381 -12.13 -3.29 18.32
N SER A 382 -12.76 -4.17 19.10
CA SER A 382 -12.24 -4.54 20.43
C SER A 382 -11.10 -5.55 20.29
N LYS A 383 -10.02 -5.32 21.06
CA LYS A 383 -8.93 -6.31 21.20
C LYS A 383 -9.40 -7.55 21.94
#